data_7a6b92370c5acc2d664d1cc8ae3be6fa
#
_entry.id   7a6b92370c5acc2d664d1cc8ae3be6fa
#
_cell.length_a   1.000
_cell.length_b   1.000
_cell.length_c   1.000
_cell.angle_alpha   90.00
_cell.angle_beta   90.00
_cell.angle_gamma   90.00
#
_symmetry.space_group_name_H-M   'P 1'
#
loop_
_entity.id
_entity.type
_entity.pdbx_description
1 polymer ?
#
loop_
_entity_poly.entity_id
_entity_poly.type
_entity_poly.pdbx_seq_one_letter_code
_entity_poly.pdbx_strand_id
1 'polypeptide(L)'
;GAEYKLFQLRLPLPPKFEEVEVFSGIPCNLHLFGTLGNGKINLLGTDEQGRDQFSRLLHGGRISLSIGLVGVAISYPLGILVGGISGYFGGWIDAVLMRLVEVLMTIPALYLLVALAAVLPPGLTSAQRFLLIVVITSFIGWAGLARVIRGQVLSIKEREFVQASKAMGANPFYIIVRHVLPQTATYVIISATLSIPSYIGAEAVLSLIGLGIQQPDPSWGNLLSLSTNASILVLQPWLIWPPAVLIVLTVLAFNLLGDALRDALDPRALQRDYSGNVS
;
A
#
# COMPACT_ATOMS: atom_id res chain seq x y z
N GLY A 1 47.09 -9.13 -6.25
CA GLY A 1 46.80 -8.41 -7.46
C GLY A 1 45.45 -8.90 -8.02
N ALA A 2 44.41 -8.08 -7.92
CA ALA A 2 43.12 -8.40 -8.55
C ALA A 2 43.25 -8.04 -10.03
N GLU A 3 43.24 -9.03 -10.91
CA GLU A 3 43.14 -8.82 -12.35
C GLU A 3 41.69 -8.36 -12.67
N TYR A 4 41.55 -7.09 -12.99
CA TYR A 4 40.33 -6.56 -13.59
C TYR A 4 40.28 -7.03 -15.04
N LYS A 5 39.55 -8.10 -15.33
CA LYS A 5 39.26 -8.49 -16.71
C LYS A 5 38.18 -7.52 -17.24
N LEU A 6 38.54 -6.71 -18.23
CA LEU A 6 37.67 -5.89 -19.03
C LEU A 6 36.54 -6.76 -19.61
N PHE A 7 35.32 -6.47 -19.24
CA PHE A 7 34.14 -7.13 -19.78
C PHE A 7 33.99 -6.78 -21.27
N GLN A 8 34.20 -7.74 -22.15
CA GLN A 8 33.82 -7.60 -23.55
C GLN A 8 32.30 -7.89 -23.66
N LEU A 9 31.54 -6.86 -23.93
CA LEU A 9 30.14 -7.01 -24.37
C LEU A 9 30.15 -7.70 -25.73
N ARG A 10 29.77 -8.96 -25.81
CA ARG A 10 29.45 -9.63 -27.07
C ARG A 10 27.94 -9.74 -27.19
N LEU A 11 27.40 -9.27 -28.32
CA LEU A 11 26.07 -9.65 -28.77
C LEU A 11 25.95 -11.18 -28.81
N PRO A 12 24.90 -11.78 -28.27
CA PRO A 12 24.81 -13.21 -28.09
C PRO A 12 24.68 -13.93 -29.43
N LEU A 13 25.70 -14.69 -29.79
CA LEU A 13 25.53 -15.84 -30.68
C LEU A 13 25.22 -17.05 -29.78
N PRO A 14 24.28 -17.92 -30.18
CA PRO A 14 23.65 -18.88 -29.28
C PRO A 14 24.57 -20.03 -28.90
N PRO A 15 24.93 -20.19 -27.64
CA PRO A 15 25.30 -21.48 -27.09
C PRO A 15 24.04 -22.15 -26.51
N LYS A 16 24.06 -23.44 -26.40
CA LYS A 16 23.03 -24.30 -25.85
C LYS A 16 22.61 -23.79 -24.45
N PHE A 17 21.41 -23.22 -24.35
CA PHE A 17 20.81 -22.80 -23.12
C PHE A 17 19.75 -23.80 -22.70
N GLU A 18 19.68 -24.12 -21.39
CA GLU A 18 18.51 -24.78 -20.81
C GLU A 18 17.30 -23.85 -20.98
N GLU A 19 16.25 -24.38 -21.53
CA GLU A 19 15.00 -23.67 -21.82
C GLU A 19 14.32 -23.30 -20.49
N VAL A 20 14.22 -22.00 -20.22
CA VAL A 20 13.37 -21.48 -19.15
C VAL A 20 12.06 -21.03 -19.78
N GLU A 21 10.99 -21.72 -19.50
CA GLU A 21 9.65 -21.34 -19.92
C GLU A 21 9.23 -20.04 -19.24
N VAL A 22 9.15 -18.95 -20.00
CA VAL A 22 8.57 -17.69 -19.56
C VAL A 22 7.34 -17.40 -20.41
N PHE A 23 6.17 -17.41 -19.79
CA PHE A 23 4.85 -17.16 -20.39
C PHE A 23 4.44 -18.16 -21.50
N SER A 24 3.66 -19.16 -21.11
CA SER A 24 2.84 -20.00 -21.99
C SER A 24 3.45 -20.38 -23.35
N GLY A 25 4.53 -21.16 -23.35
CA GLY A 25 4.92 -21.92 -24.53
C GLY A 25 5.72 -21.21 -25.62
N ILE A 26 6.27 -20.02 -25.35
CA ILE A 26 7.21 -19.36 -26.26
C ILE A 26 8.61 -19.46 -25.64
N PRO A 27 9.55 -20.23 -26.24
CA PRO A 27 10.92 -20.26 -25.77
C PRO A 27 11.61 -18.93 -26.08
N CYS A 28 11.74 -18.06 -25.08
CA CYS A 28 12.48 -16.81 -25.21
C CYS A 28 13.89 -16.96 -24.65
N ASN A 29 14.86 -17.23 -25.50
CA ASN A 29 16.30 -17.23 -25.20
C ASN A 29 16.98 -15.88 -25.49
N LEU A 30 16.22 -14.80 -25.52
CA LEU A 30 16.74 -13.45 -25.77
C LEU A 30 17.17 -12.80 -24.46
N HIS A 31 18.46 -12.86 -24.16
CA HIS A 31 19.08 -12.05 -23.13
C HIS A 31 19.72 -10.81 -23.77
N LEU A 32 19.31 -9.60 -23.32
CA LEU A 32 19.91 -8.34 -23.77
C LEU A 32 21.39 -8.21 -23.37
N PHE A 33 21.79 -8.85 -22.27
CA PHE A 33 23.14 -8.87 -21.75
C PHE A 33 23.46 -10.24 -21.15
N GLY A 34 24.69 -10.74 -21.35
CA GLY A 34 25.16 -12.00 -20.80
C GLY A 34 26.63 -11.92 -20.41
N THR A 35 27.06 -12.78 -19.50
CA THR A 35 28.48 -12.95 -19.13
C THR A 35 29.05 -14.18 -19.83
N LEU A 36 30.32 -14.11 -20.20
CA LEU A 36 31.07 -15.27 -20.64
C LEU A 36 31.48 -16.12 -19.41
N GLY A 37 30.96 -17.37 -19.34
CA GLY A 37 31.24 -18.28 -18.21
C GLY A 37 30.18 -18.17 -17.09
N ASN A 38 30.56 -18.60 -15.87
CA ASN A 38 29.67 -18.67 -14.70
C ASN A 38 29.45 -17.32 -13.98
N GLY A 39 29.79 -16.19 -14.61
CA GLY A 39 29.59 -14.85 -14.03
C GLY A 39 28.12 -14.46 -14.02
N LYS A 40 27.69 -13.78 -12.96
CA LYS A 40 26.35 -13.15 -12.87
C LYS A 40 26.51 -11.64 -13.00
N ILE A 41 25.62 -11.01 -13.77
CA ILE A 41 25.54 -9.54 -13.82
C ILE A 41 24.51 -9.09 -12.80
N ASN A 42 24.94 -8.31 -11.80
CA ASN A 42 24.09 -7.68 -10.83
C ASN A 42 23.92 -6.19 -11.21
N LEU A 43 22.80 -5.83 -11.82
CA LEU A 43 22.56 -4.49 -12.39
C LEU A 43 22.70 -3.34 -11.36
N LEU A 44 22.30 -3.56 -10.11
CA LEU A 44 22.43 -2.62 -9.00
C LEU A 44 23.47 -3.05 -7.97
N GLY A 45 24.42 -3.91 -8.37
CA GLY A 45 25.41 -4.46 -7.46
C GLY A 45 24.84 -5.48 -6.49
N THR A 46 25.65 -5.81 -5.46
CA THR A 46 25.29 -6.77 -4.41
C THR A 46 25.35 -6.10 -3.04
N ASP A 47 24.61 -6.67 -2.08
CA ASP A 47 24.76 -6.31 -0.67
C ASP A 47 26.00 -7.00 -0.04
N GLU A 48 26.22 -6.77 1.26
CA GLU A 48 27.34 -7.33 2.01
C GLU A 48 27.36 -8.87 2.04
N GLN A 49 26.21 -9.52 1.80
CA GLN A 49 26.07 -10.97 1.73
C GLN A 49 26.15 -11.51 0.29
N GLY A 50 26.51 -10.68 -0.69
CA GLY A 50 26.60 -11.07 -2.10
C GLY A 50 25.26 -11.30 -2.79
N ARG A 51 24.13 -10.84 -2.21
CA ARG A 51 22.80 -10.98 -2.80
C ARG A 51 22.53 -9.86 -3.80
N ASP A 52 21.94 -10.19 -4.94
CA ASP A 52 21.62 -9.24 -6.00
C ASP A 52 20.58 -8.19 -5.52
N GLN A 53 20.99 -6.92 -5.56
CA GLN A 53 20.17 -5.80 -5.09
C GLN A 53 18.95 -5.56 -6.00
N PHE A 54 19.08 -5.76 -7.31
CA PHE A 54 17.95 -5.58 -8.23
C PHE A 54 16.83 -6.58 -7.97
N SER A 55 17.16 -7.86 -7.81
CA SER A 55 16.20 -8.90 -7.46
C SER A 55 15.52 -8.61 -6.12
N ARG A 56 16.27 -8.17 -5.12
CA ARG A 56 15.72 -7.79 -3.81
C ARG A 56 14.79 -6.59 -3.89
N LEU A 57 15.09 -5.61 -4.74
CA LEU A 57 14.27 -4.44 -4.96
C LEU A 57 12.91 -4.80 -5.56
N LEU A 58 12.88 -5.70 -6.55
CA LEU A 58 11.65 -6.19 -7.18
C LEU A 58 10.80 -7.03 -6.20
N HIS A 59 11.42 -7.98 -5.50
CA HIS A 59 10.73 -8.79 -4.50
C HIS A 59 10.24 -7.94 -3.31
N GLY A 60 11.05 -6.98 -2.88
CA GLY A 60 10.69 -6.02 -1.84
C GLY A 60 9.49 -5.16 -2.23
N GLY A 61 9.42 -4.74 -3.49
CA GLY A 61 8.26 -4.01 -4.02
C GLY A 61 6.97 -4.82 -3.93
N ARG A 62 7.03 -6.12 -4.24
CA ARG A 62 5.86 -7.01 -4.11
C ARG A 62 5.35 -7.05 -2.67
N ILE A 63 6.24 -7.12 -1.69
CA ILE A 63 5.88 -7.14 -0.27
C ILE A 63 5.33 -5.78 0.16
N SER A 64 6.03 -4.68 -0.10
CA SER A 64 5.62 -3.34 0.31
C SER A 64 4.30 -2.90 -0.31
N LEU A 65 4.05 -3.18 -1.60
CA LEU A 65 2.77 -2.90 -2.26
C LEU A 65 1.64 -3.77 -1.68
N SER A 66 1.92 -5.04 -1.37
CA SER A 66 0.92 -5.92 -0.75
C SER A 66 0.48 -5.42 0.62
N ILE A 67 1.38 -4.84 1.43
CA ILE A 67 1.04 -4.22 2.72
C ILE A 67 0.01 -3.11 2.52
N GLY A 68 0.25 -2.21 1.56
CA GLY A 68 -0.67 -1.13 1.26
C GLY A 68 -2.05 -1.62 0.83
N LEU A 69 -2.10 -2.57 -0.11
CA LEU A 69 -3.36 -3.11 -0.64
C LEU A 69 -4.15 -3.89 0.43
N VAL A 70 -3.49 -4.79 1.15
CA VAL A 70 -4.15 -5.58 2.20
C VAL A 70 -4.54 -4.70 3.39
N GLY A 71 -3.72 -3.70 3.72
CA GLY A 71 -4.03 -2.70 4.75
C GLY A 71 -5.33 -1.96 4.47
N VAL A 72 -5.49 -1.47 3.25
CA VAL A 72 -6.74 -0.83 2.79
C VAL A 72 -7.90 -1.84 2.77
N ALA A 73 -7.68 -3.06 2.25
CA ALA A 73 -8.72 -4.08 2.18
C ALA A 73 -9.28 -4.49 3.55
N ILE A 74 -8.52 -4.33 4.63
CA ILE A 74 -8.97 -4.60 6.01
C ILE A 74 -9.57 -3.35 6.64
N SER A 75 -8.86 -2.22 6.60
CA SER A 75 -9.27 -1.01 7.33
C SER A 75 -10.51 -0.32 6.74
N TYR A 76 -10.66 -0.35 5.41
CA TYR A 76 -11.77 0.35 4.76
C TYR A 76 -13.13 -0.30 5.03
N PRO A 77 -13.33 -1.62 4.92
CA PRO A 77 -14.57 -2.26 5.32
C PRO A 77 -14.93 -1.99 6.79
N LEU A 78 -13.96 -2.03 7.70
CA LEU A 78 -14.16 -1.71 9.11
C LEU A 78 -14.61 -0.26 9.31
N GLY A 79 -13.93 0.69 8.69
CA GLY A 79 -14.27 2.11 8.78
C GLY A 79 -15.65 2.43 8.20
N ILE A 80 -15.99 1.83 7.06
CA ILE A 80 -17.31 1.96 6.43
C ILE A 80 -18.40 1.35 7.30
N LEU A 81 -18.16 0.16 7.85
CA LEU A 81 -19.13 -0.51 8.73
C LEU A 81 -19.40 0.31 9.98
N VAL A 82 -18.36 0.69 10.70
CA VAL A 82 -18.48 1.44 11.96
C VAL A 82 -19.06 2.82 11.70
N GLY A 83 -18.56 3.55 10.71
CA GLY A 83 -19.07 4.87 10.35
C GLY A 83 -20.50 4.83 9.82
N GLY A 84 -20.83 3.80 9.03
CA GLY A 84 -22.19 3.57 8.52
C GLY A 84 -23.22 3.31 9.62
N ILE A 85 -22.89 2.41 10.54
CA ILE A 85 -23.77 2.07 11.69
C ILE A 85 -23.92 3.28 12.62
N SER A 86 -22.81 3.90 12.99
CA SER A 86 -22.78 5.07 13.87
C SER A 86 -23.62 6.23 13.29
N GLY A 87 -23.39 6.60 12.03
CA GLY A 87 -24.09 7.68 11.37
C GLY A 87 -25.60 7.43 11.17
N TYR A 88 -25.97 6.18 10.83
CA TYR A 88 -27.37 5.85 10.56
C TYR A 88 -28.21 5.76 11.83
N PHE A 89 -27.78 4.97 12.82
CA PHE A 89 -28.55 4.75 14.05
C PHE A 89 -28.50 5.94 14.99
N GLY A 90 -27.34 6.60 15.10
CA GLY A 90 -27.21 7.73 16.02
C GLY A 90 -27.31 7.33 17.50
N GLY A 91 -27.67 8.31 18.36
CA GLY A 91 -27.95 8.07 19.77
C GLY A 91 -26.79 7.43 20.54
N TRP A 92 -27.11 6.45 21.41
CA TRP A 92 -26.09 5.79 22.23
C TRP A 92 -25.12 4.93 21.44
N ILE A 93 -25.57 4.32 20.32
CA ILE A 93 -24.70 3.52 19.41
C ILE A 93 -23.59 4.42 18.85
N ASP A 94 -23.99 5.58 18.35
CA ASP A 94 -23.06 6.59 17.85
C ASP A 94 -22.10 7.06 18.94
N ALA A 95 -22.61 7.37 20.14
CA ALA A 95 -21.79 7.83 21.26
C ALA A 95 -20.72 6.80 21.65
N VAL A 96 -21.07 5.51 21.73
CA VAL A 96 -20.12 4.45 22.09
C VAL A 96 -19.08 4.23 21.00
N LEU A 97 -19.52 4.09 19.72
CA LEU A 97 -18.62 3.85 18.61
C LEU A 97 -17.68 5.03 18.38
N MET A 98 -18.18 6.26 18.46
CA MET A 98 -17.31 7.43 18.30
C MET A 98 -16.38 7.66 19.48
N ARG A 99 -16.76 7.27 20.69
CA ARG A 99 -15.83 7.29 21.82
C ARG A 99 -14.64 6.33 21.59
N LEU A 100 -14.90 5.15 21.04
CA LEU A 100 -13.83 4.21 20.66
C LEU A 100 -12.92 4.83 19.59
N VAL A 101 -13.50 5.42 18.55
CA VAL A 101 -12.76 6.11 17.48
C VAL A 101 -11.92 7.26 18.04
N GLU A 102 -12.48 8.07 18.94
CA GLU A 102 -11.78 9.17 19.60
C GLU A 102 -10.58 8.70 20.40
N VAL A 103 -10.74 7.65 21.21
CA VAL A 103 -9.64 7.05 21.98
C VAL A 103 -8.50 6.64 21.06
N LEU A 104 -8.80 5.92 19.96
CA LEU A 104 -7.77 5.51 19.00
C LEU A 104 -7.09 6.70 18.33
N MET A 105 -7.83 7.75 17.99
CA MET A 105 -7.29 8.93 17.30
C MET A 105 -6.56 9.91 18.26
N THR A 106 -6.75 9.79 19.57
CA THR A 106 -6.03 10.61 20.55
C THR A 106 -4.57 10.19 20.67
N ILE A 107 -4.28 8.90 20.47
CA ILE A 107 -2.92 8.38 20.52
C ILE A 107 -2.25 8.66 19.16
N PRO A 108 -1.07 9.33 19.13
CA PRO A 108 -0.36 9.52 17.88
C PRO A 108 -0.06 8.18 17.21
N ALA A 109 -0.48 8.03 15.95
CA ALA A 109 -0.45 6.75 15.22
C ALA A 109 0.93 6.08 15.24
N LEU A 110 2.02 6.86 15.13
CA LEU A 110 3.37 6.35 15.17
C LEU A 110 3.71 5.67 16.50
N TYR A 111 3.35 6.29 17.64
CA TYR A 111 3.63 5.70 18.96
C TYR A 111 2.83 4.42 19.18
N LEU A 112 1.56 4.41 18.77
CA LEU A 112 0.73 3.21 18.88
C LEU A 112 1.28 2.09 17.99
N LEU A 113 1.70 2.42 16.76
CA LEU A 113 2.31 1.48 15.82
C LEU A 113 3.57 0.84 16.42
N VAL A 114 4.48 1.66 16.95
CA VAL A 114 5.74 1.21 17.58
C VAL A 114 5.46 0.37 18.82
N ALA A 115 4.55 0.81 19.69
CA ALA A 115 4.20 0.08 20.90
C ALA A 115 3.62 -1.31 20.60
N LEU A 116 2.71 -1.41 19.63
CA LEU A 116 2.12 -2.68 19.20
C LEU A 116 3.15 -3.59 18.53
N ALA A 117 4.03 -3.03 17.68
CA ALA A 117 5.08 -3.79 17.03
C ALA A 117 6.15 -4.29 18.01
N ALA A 118 6.45 -3.53 19.08
CA ALA A 118 7.42 -3.92 20.11
C ALA A 118 6.94 -5.10 20.97
N VAL A 119 5.65 -5.35 21.06
CA VAL A 119 5.07 -6.48 21.81
C VAL A 119 5.09 -7.78 20.99
N LEU A 120 5.43 -7.72 19.70
CA LEU A 120 5.47 -8.92 18.86
C LEU A 120 6.49 -9.94 19.39
N PRO A 121 6.12 -11.25 19.43
CA PRO A 121 7.02 -12.28 19.90
C PRO A 121 8.32 -12.33 19.08
N PRO A 122 9.46 -12.60 19.70
CA PRO A 122 10.68 -12.90 18.98
C PRO A 122 10.56 -14.23 18.21
N GLY A 123 11.27 -14.37 17.09
CA GLY A 123 11.29 -15.62 16.31
C GLY A 123 10.12 -15.81 15.35
N LEU A 124 9.31 -14.79 15.09
CA LEU A 124 8.28 -14.84 14.05
C LEU A 124 8.92 -15.04 12.66
N THR A 125 8.27 -15.87 11.84
CA THR A 125 8.60 -15.93 10.40
C THR A 125 8.25 -14.60 9.72
N SER A 126 8.90 -14.30 8.60
CA SER A 126 8.61 -13.08 7.82
C SER A 126 7.14 -12.98 7.42
N ALA A 127 6.51 -14.11 7.06
CA ALA A 127 5.08 -14.14 6.73
C ALA A 127 4.18 -13.78 7.93
N GLN A 128 4.49 -14.29 9.12
CA GLN A 128 3.77 -13.94 10.34
C GLN A 128 3.97 -12.48 10.71
N ARG A 129 5.20 -11.97 10.60
CA ARG A 129 5.52 -10.57 10.86
C ARG A 129 4.82 -9.66 9.87
N PHE A 130 4.82 -9.99 8.58
CA PHE A 130 4.06 -9.29 7.55
C PHE A 130 2.58 -9.19 7.94
N LEU A 131 1.94 -10.31 8.25
CA LEU A 131 0.53 -10.37 8.61
C LEU A 131 0.22 -9.50 9.85
N LEU A 132 1.06 -9.57 10.87
CA LEU A 132 0.89 -8.78 12.09
C LEU A 132 1.07 -7.28 11.87
N ILE A 133 2.06 -6.87 11.06
CA ILE A 133 2.23 -5.45 10.68
C ILE A 133 0.98 -4.94 9.95
N VAL A 134 0.47 -5.71 8.98
CA VAL A 134 -0.75 -5.36 8.25
C VAL A 134 -1.95 -5.23 9.19
N VAL A 135 -2.14 -6.18 10.11
CA VAL A 135 -3.23 -6.13 11.10
C VAL A 135 -3.10 -4.91 11.99
N ILE A 136 -1.91 -4.63 12.53
CA ILE A 136 -1.66 -3.48 13.41
C ILE A 136 -1.93 -2.17 12.68
N THR A 137 -1.37 -2.00 11.49
CA THR A 137 -1.56 -0.76 10.71
C THR A 137 -3.02 -0.56 10.30
N SER A 138 -3.71 -1.65 9.94
CA SER A 138 -5.14 -1.61 9.61
C SER A 138 -6.01 -1.28 10.81
N PHE A 139 -5.64 -1.80 12.00
CA PHE A 139 -6.34 -1.52 13.25
C PHE A 139 -6.30 -0.04 13.63
N ILE A 140 -5.27 0.68 13.22
CA ILE A 140 -5.16 2.13 13.44
C ILE A 140 -5.89 2.91 12.34
N GLY A 141 -5.78 2.45 11.09
CA GLY A 141 -6.20 3.20 9.90
C GLY A 141 -7.71 3.39 9.75
N TRP A 142 -8.56 2.48 10.28
CA TRP A 142 -10.01 2.55 10.08
C TRP A 142 -10.71 3.69 10.83
N ALA A 143 -10.14 4.16 11.96
CA ALA A 143 -10.80 5.11 12.86
C ALA A 143 -11.09 6.46 12.18
N GLY A 144 -10.10 7.01 11.46
CA GLY A 144 -10.25 8.25 10.71
C GLY A 144 -11.31 8.15 9.62
N LEU A 145 -11.32 7.04 8.88
CA LEU A 145 -12.32 6.77 7.86
C LEU A 145 -13.73 6.66 8.46
N ALA A 146 -13.88 5.95 9.58
CA ALA A 146 -15.18 5.80 10.26
C ALA A 146 -15.79 7.14 10.62
N ARG A 147 -15.00 8.10 11.12
CA ARG A 147 -15.45 9.45 11.44
C ARG A 147 -15.98 10.19 10.20
N VAL A 148 -15.27 10.11 9.08
CA VAL A 148 -15.68 10.78 7.84
C VAL A 148 -16.94 10.12 7.26
N ILE A 149 -16.99 8.79 7.19
CA ILE A 149 -18.16 8.06 6.71
C ILE A 149 -19.39 8.35 7.57
N ARG A 150 -19.24 8.39 8.90
CA ARG A 150 -20.31 8.82 9.81
C ARG A 150 -20.86 10.21 9.42
N GLY A 151 -19.99 11.19 9.20
CA GLY A 151 -20.41 12.55 8.79
C GLY A 151 -21.21 12.55 7.49
N GLN A 152 -20.77 11.79 6.50
CA GLN A 152 -21.49 11.64 5.23
C GLN A 152 -22.85 10.95 5.43
N VAL A 153 -22.88 9.87 6.19
CA VAL A 153 -24.11 9.11 6.47
C VAL A 153 -25.15 9.95 7.20
N LEU A 154 -24.73 10.78 8.16
CA LEU A 154 -25.63 11.74 8.84
C LEU A 154 -26.32 12.69 7.87
N SER A 155 -25.63 13.15 6.83
CA SER A 155 -26.21 14.00 5.79
C SER A 155 -27.09 13.21 4.81
N ILE A 156 -26.64 12.02 4.40
CA ILE A 156 -27.32 11.21 3.38
C ILE A 156 -28.64 10.64 3.92
N LYS A 157 -28.68 10.22 5.20
CA LYS A 157 -29.89 9.62 5.79
C LYS A 157 -31.10 10.55 5.83
N GLU A 158 -30.89 11.86 5.77
CA GLU A 158 -31.96 12.85 5.77
C GLU A 158 -32.51 13.15 4.36
N ARG A 159 -31.88 12.57 3.31
CA ARG A 159 -32.35 12.78 1.93
C ARG A 159 -33.70 12.11 1.68
N GLU A 160 -34.50 12.71 0.81
CA GLU A 160 -35.87 12.29 0.51
C GLU A 160 -36.02 10.83 0.11
N PHE A 161 -35.12 10.32 -0.73
CA PHE A 161 -35.15 8.92 -1.17
C PHE A 161 -34.91 7.92 -0.01
N VAL A 162 -34.10 8.30 0.99
CA VAL A 162 -33.89 7.49 2.19
C VAL A 162 -35.11 7.53 3.08
N GLN A 163 -35.69 8.71 3.28
CA GLN A 163 -36.88 8.88 4.08
C GLN A 163 -38.08 8.17 3.43
N ALA A 164 -38.22 8.23 2.11
CA ALA A 164 -39.24 7.46 1.39
C ALA A 164 -39.09 5.94 1.60
N SER A 165 -37.89 5.43 1.49
CA SER A 165 -37.59 4.01 1.74
C SER A 165 -37.98 3.60 3.18
N LYS A 166 -37.67 4.47 4.15
CA LYS A 166 -38.00 4.26 5.56
C LYS A 166 -39.54 4.29 5.78
N ALA A 167 -40.24 5.21 5.14
CA ALA A 167 -41.69 5.30 5.21
C ALA A 167 -42.40 4.07 4.61
N MET A 168 -41.79 3.44 3.60
CA MET A 168 -42.24 2.16 3.02
C MET A 168 -41.98 0.94 3.92
N GLY A 169 -41.37 1.12 5.10
CA GLY A 169 -41.07 0.04 6.04
C GLY A 169 -39.80 -0.79 5.70
N ALA A 170 -38.92 -0.27 4.89
CA ALA A 170 -37.66 -0.98 4.56
C ALA A 170 -36.80 -1.21 5.80
N ASN A 171 -36.15 -2.37 5.86
CA ASN A 171 -35.25 -2.71 6.95
C ASN A 171 -34.06 -1.73 7.01
N PRO A 172 -33.67 -1.24 8.19
CA PRO A 172 -32.54 -0.34 8.36
C PRO A 172 -31.24 -0.83 7.69
N PHE A 173 -30.95 -2.10 7.79
CA PHE A 173 -29.74 -2.68 7.17
C PHE A 173 -29.80 -2.62 5.64
N TYR A 174 -30.96 -2.87 5.06
CA TYR A 174 -31.20 -2.72 3.62
C TYR A 174 -30.99 -1.25 3.19
N ILE A 175 -31.51 -0.31 3.95
CA ILE A 175 -31.34 1.12 3.67
C ILE A 175 -29.87 1.52 3.71
N ILE A 176 -29.13 1.10 4.75
CA ILE A 176 -27.69 1.38 4.88
C ILE A 176 -26.95 0.87 3.64
N VAL A 177 -27.09 -0.42 3.34
CA VAL A 177 -26.28 -1.10 2.30
C VAL A 177 -26.69 -0.67 0.89
N ARG A 178 -27.99 -0.49 0.64
CA ARG A 178 -28.51 -0.25 -0.72
C ARG A 178 -28.64 1.22 -1.08
N HIS A 179 -28.89 2.09 -0.10
CA HIS A 179 -29.19 3.50 -0.35
C HIS A 179 -28.15 4.46 0.20
N VAL A 180 -27.58 4.19 1.38
CA VAL A 180 -26.68 5.14 2.06
C VAL A 180 -25.23 4.92 1.69
N LEU A 181 -24.67 3.72 1.91
CA LEU A 181 -23.25 3.45 1.66
C LEU A 181 -22.83 3.64 0.20
N PRO A 182 -23.62 3.30 -0.83
CA PRO A 182 -23.22 3.55 -2.21
C PRO A 182 -22.98 5.03 -2.53
N GLN A 183 -23.65 5.95 -1.81
CA GLN A 183 -23.45 7.39 -1.96
C GLN A 183 -22.08 7.86 -1.42
N THR A 184 -21.43 7.07 -0.58
CA THR A 184 -20.09 7.35 -0.08
C THR A 184 -18.99 6.77 -0.96
N ALA A 185 -19.34 6.01 -2.01
CA ALA A 185 -18.39 5.21 -2.80
C ALA A 185 -17.28 6.06 -3.44
N THR A 186 -17.64 7.22 -4.00
CA THR A 186 -16.66 8.14 -4.60
C THR A 186 -15.57 8.52 -3.60
N TYR A 187 -15.97 8.95 -2.40
CA TYR A 187 -15.01 9.28 -1.35
C TYR A 187 -14.17 8.07 -0.93
N VAL A 188 -14.82 6.91 -0.76
CA VAL A 188 -14.14 5.67 -0.35
C VAL A 188 -13.07 5.27 -1.37
N ILE A 189 -13.39 5.28 -2.66
CA ILE A 189 -12.46 4.89 -3.74
C ILE A 189 -11.24 5.84 -3.74
N ILE A 190 -11.48 7.14 -3.75
CA ILE A 190 -10.40 8.14 -3.79
C ILE A 190 -9.53 8.03 -2.53
N SER A 191 -10.14 8.03 -1.35
CA SER A 191 -9.40 7.96 -0.09
C SER A 191 -8.65 6.63 0.08
N ALA A 192 -9.21 5.51 -0.40
CA ALA A 192 -8.54 4.22 -0.40
C ALA A 192 -7.25 4.26 -1.23
N THR A 193 -7.31 4.80 -2.44
CA THR A 193 -6.15 4.95 -3.32
C THR A 193 -5.06 5.80 -2.67
N LEU A 194 -5.44 6.94 -2.09
CA LEU A 194 -4.52 7.87 -1.42
C LEU A 194 -3.97 7.32 -0.09
N SER A 195 -4.60 6.31 0.49
CA SER A 195 -4.13 5.70 1.75
C SER A 195 -3.04 4.65 1.54
N ILE A 196 -2.93 4.02 0.36
CA ILE A 196 -1.94 2.96 0.09
C ILE A 196 -0.51 3.42 0.41
N PRO A 197 -0.04 4.60 -0.04
CA PRO A 197 1.29 5.11 0.32
C PRO A 197 1.53 5.22 1.82
N SER A 198 0.51 5.57 2.59
CA SER A 198 0.63 5.72 4.05
C SER A 198 0.93 4.39 4.74
N TYR A 199 0.35 3.27 4.26
CA TYR A 199 0.67 1.93 4.77
C TYR A 199 2.09 1.50 4.43
N ILE A 200 2.56 1.81 3.20
CA ILE A 200 3.95 1.55 2.79
C ILE A 200 4.92 2.36 3.66
N GLY A 201 4.59 3.64 3.91
CA GLY A 201 5.38 4.49 4.79
C GLY A 201 5.42 3.99 6.23
N ALA A 202 4.31 3.50 6.77
CA ALA A 202 4.25 2.92 8.11
C ALA A 202 5.14 1.67 8.23
N GLU A 203 5.13 0.78 7.24
CA GLU A 203 6.05 -0.37 7.18
C GLU A 203 7.50 0.06 7.11
N ALA A 204 7.82 1.05 6.28
CA ALA A 204 9.17 1.57 6.14
C ALA A 204 9.69 2.15 7.46
N VAL A 205 8.88 2.90 8.21
CA VAL A 205 9.23 3.40 9.54
C VAL A 205 9.47 2.26 10.52
N LEU A 206 8.60 1.23 10.56
CA LEU A 206 8.81 0.05 11.41
C LEU A 206 10.10 -0.68 11.06
N SER A 207 10.42 -0.81 9.78
CA SER A 207 11.64 -1.45 9.30
C SER A 207 12.88 -0.66 9.69
N LEU A 208 12.85 0.68 9.62
CA LEU A 208 13.94 1.56 10.06
C LEU A 208 14.30 1.39 11.54
N ILE A 209 13.29 1.17 12.40
CA ILE A 209 13.51 0.94 13.83
C ILE A 209 13.69 -0.55 14.20
N GLY A 210 13.82 -1.44 13.20
CA GLY A 210 14.07 -2.86 13.39
C GLY A 210 12.84 -3.69 13.79
N LEU A 211 11.64 -3.11 13.75
CA LEU A 211 10.38 -3.79 14.09
C LEU A 211 9.60 -4.26 12.85
N GLY A 212 10.05 -3.88 11.65
CA GLY A 212 9.46 -4.26 10.38
C GLY A 212 9.82 -5.66 9.91
N ILE A 213 9.71 -5.87 8.60
CA ILE A 213 10.11 -7.10 7.92
C ILE A 213 11.61 -7.26 8.05
N GLN A 214 12.04 -8.47 8.41
CA GLN A 214 13.45 -8.76 8.64
C GLN A 214 14.02 -9.67 7.56
N GLN A 215 15.34 -9.62 7.44
CA GLN A 215 16.07 -10.50 6.56
C GLN A 215 15.81 -11.98 6.89
N PRO A 216 15.80 -12.90 5.90
CA PRO A 216 16.28 -12.68 4.53
C PRO A 216 15.29 -11.99 3.58
N ASP A 217 13.99 -11.86 3.94
CA ASP A 217 12.98 -11.34 3.05
C ASP A 217 13.14 -9.83 2.86
N PRO A 218 13.15 -9.34 1.60
CA PRO A 218 13.25 -7.93 1.33
C PRO A 218 11.88 -7.25 1.40
N SER A 219 11.84 -6.02 1.94
CA SER A 219 10.83 -5.00 1.66
C SER A 219 11.56 -3.71 1.32
N TRP A 220 10.90 -2.74 0.71
CA TRP A 220 11.55 -1.43 0.46
C TRP A 220 11.95 -0.75 1.77
N GLY A 221 11.14 -0.89 2.83
CA GLY A 221 11.47 -0.41 4.16
C GLY A 221 12.69 -1.11 4.75
N ASN A 222 12.78 -2.44 4.64
CA ASN A 222 13.93 -3.20 5.09
C ASN A 222 15.20 -2.84 4.31
N LEU A 223 15.10 -2.63 2.99
CA LEU A 223 16.24 -2.16 2.19
C LEU A 223 16.66 -0.75 2.59
N LEU A 224 15.70 0.12 2.88
CA LEU A 224 15.99 1.48 3.32
C LEU A 224 16.60 1.52 4.74
N SER A 225 16.30 0.54 5.60
CA SER A 225 16.85 0.49 6.96
C SER A 225 18.38 0.35 6.97
N LEU A 226 19.00 -0.08 5.87
CA LEU A 226 20.46 -0.08 5.72
C LEU A 226 21.05 1.33 5.85
N SER A 227 20.28 2.39 5.62
CA SER A 227 20.69 3.80 5.79
C SER A 227 21.03 4.18 7.23
N THR A 228 20.60 3.39 8.22
CA THR A 228 20.98 3.58 9.63
C THR A 228 22.46 3.28 9.90
N ASN A 229 23.12 2.57 9.00
CA ASN A 229 24.56 2.32 9.03
C ASN A 229 25.28 3.41 8.23
N ALA A 230 26.03 4.26 8.94
CA ALA A 230 26.79 5.36 8.31
C ALA A 230 27.81 4.88 7.26
N SER A 231 28.44 3.71 7.47
CA SER A 231 29.37 3.13 6.49
C SER A 231 28.67 2.76 5.19
N ILE A 232 27.49 2.14 5.27
CA ILE A 232 26.69 1.79 4.08
C ILE A 232 26.23 3.06 3.36
N LEU A 233 25.76 4.05 4.13
CA LEU A 233 25.27 5.32 3.56
C LEU A 233 26.35 6.04 2.72
N VAL A 234 27.61 6.01 3.19
CA VAL A 234 28.72 6.71 2.53
C VAL A 234 29.39 5.84 1.45
N LEU A 235 29.64 4.56 1.74
CA LEU A 235 30.44 3.69 0.89
C LEU A 235 29.60 2.88 -0.12
N GLN A 236 28.30 2.66 0.15
CA GLN A 236 27.43 1.83 -0.67
C GLN A 236 26.06 2.51 -0.94
N PRO A 237 26.02 3.76 -1.41
CA PRO A 237 24.78 4.50 -1.58
C PRO A 237 23.79 3.86 -2.56
N TRP A 238 24.27 3.03 -3.49
CA TRP A 238 23.44 2.27 -4.44
C TRP A 238 22.50 1.25 -3.76
N LEU A 239 22.74 0.87 -2.50
CA LEU A 239 21.85 0.01 -1.75
C LEU A 239 20.61 0.76 -1.22
N ILE A 240 20.70 2.09 -1.04
CA ILE A 240 19.71 2.93 -0.37
C ILE A 240 18.87 3.72 -1.36
N TRP A 241 19.51 4.34 -2.36
CA TRP A 241 18.82 5.19 -3.31
C TRP A 241 17.71 4.50 -4.13
N PRO A 242 17.90 3.27 -4.66
CA PRO A 242 16.87 2.61 -5.45
C PRO A 242 15.56 2.36 -4.68
N PRO A 243 15.55 1.79 -3.47
CA PRO A 243 14.32 1.63 -2.70
C PRO A 243 13.71 2.99 -2.32
N ALA A 244 14.50 4.00 -1.98
CA ALA A 244 13.99 5.35 -1.69
C ALA A 244 13.27 5.96 -2.90
N VAL A 245 13.88 5.89 -4.09
CA VAL A 245 13.28 6.37 -5.33
C VAL A 245 11.98 5.63 -5.65
N LEU A 246 11.94 4.30 -5.49
CA LEU A 246 10.73 3.53 -5.75
C LEU A 246 9.59 3.88 -4.78
N ILE A 247 9.89 4.12 -3.51
CA ILE A 247 8.87 4.60 -2.56
C ILE A 247 8.32 5.96 -3.02
N VAL A 248 9.18 6.91 -3.38
CA VAL A 248 8.76 8.24 -3.86
C VAL A 248 7.92 8.12 -5.13
N LEU A 249 8.37 7.35 -6.11
CA LEU A 249 7.62 7.13 -7.35
C LEU A 249 6.26 6.47 -7.10
N THR A 250 6.20 5.53 -6.16
CA THR A 250 4.95 4.88 -5.78
C THR A 250 3.99 5.87 -5.12
N VAL A 251 4.47 6.70 -4.19
CA VAL A 251 3.67 7.78 -3.58
C VAL A 251 3.12 8.72 -4.64
N LEU A 252 3.95 9.18 -5.56
CA LEU A 252 3.54 10.05 -6.66
C LEU A 252 2.51 9.38 -7.58
N ALA A 253 2.74 8.11 -7.95
CA ALA A 253 1.81 7.37 -8.80
C ALA A 253 0.42 7.20 -8.17
N PHE A 254 0.35 6.85 -6.88
CA PHE A 254 -0.93 6.72 -6.19
C PHE A 254 -1.61 8.07 -5.95
N ASN A 255 -0.87 9.15 -5.73
CA ASN A 255 -1.44 10.49 -5.64
C ASN A 255 -2.04 10.92 -6.99
N LEU A 256 -1.29 10.76 -8.09
CA LEU A 256 -1.80 11.06 -9.43
C LEU A 256 -3.01 10.19 -9.79
N LEU A 257 -2.99 8.90 -9.42
CA LEU A 257 -4.13 8.02 -9.61
C LEU A 257 -5.34 8.46 -8.79
N GLY A 258 -5.14 8.87 -7.54
CA GLY A 258 -6.19 9.38 -6.68
C GLY A 258 -6.83 10.67 -7.22
N ASP A 259 -6.01 11.58 -7.73
CA ASP A 259 -6.47 12.83 -8.37
C ASP A 259 -7.24 12.54 -9.67
N ALA A 260 -6.71 11.66 -10.52
CA ALA A 260 -7.41 11.23 -11.75
C ALA A 260 -8.76 10.55 -11.45
N LEU A 261 -8.82 9.70 -10.41
CA LEU A 261 -10.07 9.10 -9.96
C LEU A 261 -11.05 10.15 -9.43
N ARG A 262 -10.57 11.15 -8.72
CA ARG A 262 -11.39 12.26 -8.23
C ARG A 262 -12.00 13.02 -9.41
N ASP A 263 -11.21 13.36 -10.41
CA ASP A 263 -11.68 14.09 -11.59
C ASP A 263 -12.68 13.24 -12.41
N ALA A 264 -12.39 11.95 -12.60
CA ALA A 264 -13.26 11.04 -13.33
C ALA A 264 -14.61 10.75 -12.61
N LEU A 265 -14.63 10.81 -11.28
CA LEU A 265 -15.81 10.54 -10.47
C LEU A 265 -16.56 11.82 -10.06
N ASP A 266 -16.10 13.03 -10.47
CA ASP A 266 -16.81 14.28 -10.21
C ASP A 266 -17.96 14.47 -11.21
N PRO A 267 -19.24 14.47 -10.74
CA PRO A 267 -20.39 14.65 -11.62
C PRO A 267 -20.42 16.02 -12.33
N ARG A 268 -19.69 17.00 -11.83
CA ARG A 268 -19.62 18.35 -12.41
C ARG A 268 -18.70 18.42 -13.63
N ALA A 269 -17.72 17.53 -13.73
CA ALA A 269 -16.85 17.45 -14.91
C ALA A 269 -17.64 17.02 -16.15
N LEU A 270 -18.56 16.07 -16.01
CA LEU A 270 -19.43 15.60 -17.11
C LEU A 270 -20.39 16.68 -17.63
N GLN A 271 -20.78 17.65 -16.79
CA GLN A 271 -21.66 18.74 -17.23
C GLN A 271 -20.93 19.84 -18.01
N ARG A 272 -19.63 20.04 -17.80
CA ARG A 272 -18.83 21.01 -18.55
C ARG A 272 -18.57 20.57 -19.99
N ASP A 273 -18.34 19.29 -20.20
CA ASP A 273 -18.11 18.74 -21.54
C ASP A 273 -19.40 18.79 -22.41
N TYR A 274 -20.57 18.68 -21.81
CA TYR A 274 -21.85 18.84 -22.51
C TYR A 274 -22.17 20.31 -22.84
N SER A 275 -21.76 21.27 -22.03
CA SER A 275 -22.02 22.69 -22.30
C SER A 275 -21.02 23.30 -23.27
N GLY A 276 -19.81 22.75 -23.38
CA GLY A 276 -18.78 23.19 -24.33
C GLY A 276 -18.98 22.76 -25.78
N ASN A 277 -19.84 21.75 -26.03
CA ASN A 277 -20.15 21.25 -27.37
C ASN A 277 -21.42 21.85 -28.00
N VAL A 278 -22.04 22.84 -27.35
CA VAL A 278 -23.29 23.51 -27.81
C VAL A 278 -23.08 24.99 -28.17
N SER A 279 -21.82 25.45 -28.21
CA SER A 279 -21.48 26.83 -28.63
C SER A 279 -20.86 26.88 -30.02
#